data_92c9ca52cf426fb678a094d48d0ac0cf
#
_entry.id   92c9ca52cf426fb678a094d48d0ac0cf
#
_cell.length_a   1.000
_cell.length_b   1.000
_cell.length_c   1.000
_cell.angle_alpha   90.00
_cell.angle_beta   90.00
_cell.angle_gamma   90.00
#
_symmetry.space_group_name_H-M   'P 1'
#
loop_
_entity.id
_entity.type
_entity.pdbx_description
1 polymer ?
#
loop_
_entity_poly.entity_id
_entity_poly.type
_entity_poly.pdbx_seq_one_letter_code
_entity_poly.pdbx_strand_id
1 'polypeptide(L)'
;VAVLRDDIRQRDATLVPGGTGPPREIPSGIFVAAANAYQAGQRLDMKSLARQLGIGRATLYRRAGNREQLLDEVIWWRARQMLAGQLLATAGLSGADRVAAVVRGTLGAIERDAPLHSFLDTDPETALRILTGTRSVAARGMTRVLESLI
;
A
#
# COMPACT_ATOMS: atom_id res chain seq x y z
N VAL A 1 21.68 9.06 -11.00
CA VAL A 1 20.91 8.06 -10.24
C VAL A 1 20.05 8.73 -9.16
N ALA A 2 20.56 9.73 -8.42
CA ALA A 2 19.80 10.48 -7.41
C ALA A 2 18.69 11.35 -8.05
N VAL A 3 18.99 12.06 -9.11
CA VAL A 3 18.05 12.92 -9.86
C VAL A 3 16.88 12.10 -10.44
N LEU A 4 17.15 10.88 -10.91
CA LEU A 4 16.11 9.98 -11.43
C LEU A 4 15.17 9.47 -10.31
N ARG A 5 15.69 9.28 -9.08
CA ARG A 5 14.88 8.90 -7.91
C ARG A 5 13.95 10.03 -7.45
N ASP A 6 14.38 11.29 -7.54
CA ASP A 6 13.57 12.44 -7.17
C ASP A 6 12.51 12.75 -8.25
N ASP A 7 12.85 12.60 -9.53
CA ASP A 7 11.90 12.75 -10.65
C ASP A 7 10.81 11.66 -10.62
N ILE A 8 11.17 10.42 -10.24
CA ILE A 8 10.20 9.33 -10.06
C ILE A 8 9.34 9.56 -8.82
N ARG A 9 9.90 10.06 -7.71
CA ARG A 9 9.10 10.43 -6.53
C ARG A 9 8.12 11.55 -6.83
N GLN A 10 8.51 12.50 -7.66
CA GLN A 10 7.68 13.64 -8.05
C GLN A 10 6.61 13.26 -9.08
N ARG A 11 6.93 12.35 -10.02
CA ARG A 11 5.97 11.76 -10.97
C ARG A 11 5.04 10.76 -10.30
N ASP A 12 5.52 9.97 -9.33
CA ASP A 12 4.67 9.08 -8.51
C ASP A 12 3.65 9.86 -7.66
N ALA A 13 3.99 11.06 -7.20
CA ALA A 13 3.05 11.92 -6.50
C ALA A 13 1.91 12.42 -7.42
N THR A 14 2.14 12.48 -8.73
CA THR A 14 1.15 12.85 -9.76
C THR A 14 0.46 11.65 -10.41
N LEU A 15 1.11 10.47 -10.46
CA LEU A 15 0.56 9.24 -11.04
C LEU A 15 -0.41 8.50 -10.13
N VAL A 16 -0.47 8.85 -8.85
CA VAL A 16 -1.46 8.32 -7.91
C VAL A 16 -2.32 9.45 -7.37
N PRO A 17 -3.29 9.97 -8.15
CA PRO A 17 -4.28 10.88 -7.59
C PRO A 17 -5.03 10.13 -6.49
N GLY A 18 -5.03 10.68 -5.29
CA GLY A 18 -5.78 10.19 -4.15
C GLY A 18 -7.22 9.90 -4.52
N GLY A 19 -7.86 9.02 -3.78
CA GLY A 19 -9.31 8.80 -3.86
C GLY A 19 -10.06 10.13 -3.79
N THR A 20 -11.34 10.12 -4.14
CA THR A 20 -12.26 11.27 -4.22
C THR A 20 -12.54 11.99 -2.87
N GLY A 21 -11.69 11.81 -1.88
CA GLY A 21 -11.60 12.59 -0.66
C GLY A 21 -10.14 12.98 -0.42
N PRO A 22 -9.88 14.03 0.37
CA PRO A 22 -8.52 14.34 0.78
C PRO A 22 -7.90 13.08 1.38
N PRO A 23 -6.64 12.73 1.04
CA PRO A 23 -5.96 11.60 1.66
C PRO A 23 -6.03 11.84 3.17
N ARG A 24 -6.49 10.82 3.90
CA ARG A 24 -6.53 10.92 5.35
C ARG A 24 -5.07 10.98 5.79
N GLU A 25 -4.63 12.15 6.26
CA GLU A 25 -3.28 12.30 6.80
C GLU A 25 -3.21 11.51 8.11
N ILE A 26 -2.83 10.24 8.00
CA ILE A 26 -2.55 9.41 9.17
C ILE A 26 -1.22 9.91 9.75
N PRO A 27 -1.17 10.29 11.03
CA PRO A 27 0.08 10.71 11.65
C PRO A 27 1.17 9.64 11.47
N SER A 28 2.37 10.07 11.09
CA SER A 28 3.48 9.18 10.72
C SER A 28 3.78 8.11 11.79
N GLY A 29 3.69 8.44 13.07
CA GLY A 29 3.90 7.49 14.17
C GLY A 29 2.87 6.36 14.18
N ILE A 30 1.59 6.65 13.91
CA ILE A 30 0.53 5.63 13.83
C ILE A 30 0.77 4.74 12.61
N PHE A 31 1.05 5.36 11.47
CA PHE A 31 1.30 4.64 10.22
C PHE A 31 2.50 3.71 10.33
N VAL A 32 3.64 4.20 10.82
CA VAL A 32 4.87 3.42 11.00
C VAL A 32 4.65 2.23 11.93
N ALA A 33 3.97 2.43 13.07
CA ALA A 33 3.69 1.35 14.00
C ALA A 33 2.77 0.27 13.37
N ALA A 34 1.75 0.67 12.59
CA ALA A 34 0.89 -0.25 11.86
C ALA A 34 1.64 -1.00 10.75
N ALA A 35 2.48 -0.29 9.99
CA ALA A 35 3.31 -0.88 8.94
C ALA A 35 4.31 -1.89 9.50
N ASN A 36 4.95 -1.60 10.63
CA ASN A 36 5.85 -2.53 11.31
C ASN A 36 5.13 -3.80 11.77
N ALA A 37 3.93 -3.67 12.35
CA ALA A 37 3.13 -4.83 12.76
C ALA A 37 2.74 -5.69 11.53
N TYR A 38 2.32 -5.06 10.45
CA TYR A 38 2.02 -5.76 9.19
C TYR A 38 3.24 -6.48 8.62
N GLN A 39 4.41 -5.81 8.56
CA GLN A 39 5.65 -6.39 8.04
C GLN A 39 6.15 -7.56 8.90
N ALA A 40 5.90 -7.53 10.21
CA ALA A 40 6.20 -8.62 11.12
C ALA A 40 5.20 -9.79 11.03
N GLY A 41 4.20 -9.73 10.14
CA GLY A 41 3.15 -10.74 10.01
C GLY A 41 2.21 -10.78 11.22
N GLN A 42 2.20 -9.74 12.04
CA GLN A 42 1.38 -9.68 13.24
C GLN A 42 -0.03 -9.16 12.92
N ARG A 43 -1.03 -9.75 13.57
CA ARG A 43 -2.38 -9.22 13.49
C ARG A 43 -2.45 -7.82 14.11
N LEU A 44 -2.83 -6.83 13.34
CA LEU A 44 -2.99 -5.46 13.83
C LEU A 44 -4.15 -5.38 14.83
N ASP A 45 -3.84 -5.05 16.08
CA ASP A 45 -4.82 -4.80 17.13
C ASP A 45 -4.81 -3.33 17.56
N MET A 46 -5.95 -2.64 17.38
CA MET A 46 -6.07 -1.21 17.66
C MET A 46 -5.89 -0.86 19.13
N LYS A 47 -6.24 -1.78 20.06
CA LYS A 47 -6.02 -1.56 21.50
C LYS A 47 -4.54 -1.61 21.85
N SER A 48 -3.83 -2.58 21.33
CA SER A 48 -2.38 -2.75 21.52
C SER A 48 -1.61 -1.60 20.86
N LEU A 49 -2.02 -1.19 19.65
CA LEU A 49 -1.44 -0.06 18.94
C LEU A 49 -1.60 1.26 19.73
N ALA A 50 -2.79 1.54 20.25
CA ALA A 50 -3.03 2.73 21.06
C ALA A 50 -2.14 2.77 22.32
N ARG A 51 -2.01 1.62 23.00
CA ARG A 51 -1.15 1.46 24.17
C ARG A 51 0.33 1.68 23.83
N GLN A 52 0.80 1.08 22.74
CA GLN A 52 2.19 1.23 22.24
C GLN A 52 2.53 2.69 21.95
N LEU A 53 1.58 3.45 21.40
CA LEU A 53 1.74 4.85 21.05
C LEU A 53 1.47 5.82 22.20
N GLY A 54 1.04 5.34 23.37
CA GLY A 54 0.69 6.18 24.50
C GLY A 54 -0.50 7.12 24.26
N ILE A 55 -1.43 6.74 23.36
CA ILE A 55 -2.62 7.53 23.03
C ILE A 55 -3.92 6.81 23.39
N GLY A 56 -4.99 7.57 23.62
CA GLY A 56 -6.31 7.01 23.82
C GLY A 56 -6.88 6.36 22.57
N ARG A 57 -7.66 5.25 22.73
CA ARG A 57 -8.31 4.57 21.59
C ARG A 57 -9.16 5.52 20.74
N ALA A 58 -9.95 6.39 21.37
CA ALA A 58 -10.77 7.38 20.67
C ALA A 58 -9.91 8.31 19.78
N THR A 59 -8.73 8.71 20.27
CA THR A 59 -7.78 9.52 19.51
C THR A 59 -7.21 8.73 18.31
N LEU A 60 -6.88 7.46 18.53
CA LEU A 60 -6.39 6.58 17.44
C LEU A 60 -7.46 6.44 16.33
N TYR A 61 -8.71 6.11 16.70
CA TYR A 61 -9.79 5.96 15.73
C TYR A 61 -10.12 7.27 14.99
N ARG A 62 -10.06 8.40 15.67
CA ARG A 62 -10.28 9.71 15.04
C ARG A 62 -9.19 10.04 14.01
N ARG A 63 -7.94 9.67 14.27
CA ARG A 63 -6.79 9.99 13.41
C ARG A 63 -6.55 8.99 12.30
N ALA A 64 -6.69 7.71 12.58
CA ALA A 64 -6.36 6.62 11.65
C ALA A 64 -7.60 5.92 11.05
N GLY A 65 -8.77 6.20 11.56
CA GLY A 65 -9.98 5.45 11.20
C GLY A 65 -10.05 4.10 11.90
N ASN A 66 -10.81 3.18 11.31
CA ASN A 66 -10.90 1.84 11.83
C ASN A 66 -9.68 0.99 11.39
N ARG A 67 -9.60 -0.22 11.93
CA ARG A 67 -8.53 -1.18 11.64
C ARG A 67 -8.38 -1.47 10.15
N GLU A 68 -9.50 -1.69 9.45
CA GLU A 68 -9.51 -2.03 8.03
C GLU A 68 -9.00 -0.86 7.18
N GLN A 69 -9.42 0.37 7.50
CA GLN A 69 -8.95 1.58 6.83
C GLN A 69 -7.44 1.78 7.01
N LEU A 70 -6.93 1.56 8.22
CA LEU A 70 -5.50 1.69 8.49
C LEU A 70 -4.68 0.61 7.76
N LEU A 71 -5.17 -0.64 7.71
CA LEU A 71 -4.55 -1.72 6.95
C LEU A 71 -4.57 -1.46 5.45
N ASP A 72 -5.67 -0.94 4.89
CA ASP A 72 -5.77 -0.59 3.47
C ASP A 72 -4.69 0.42 3.06
N GLU A 73 -4.45 1.45 3.88
CA GLU A 73 -3.38 2.42 3.64
C GLU A 73 -1.98 1.79 3.72
N VAL A 74 -1.74 0.90 4.67
CA VAL A 74 -0.46 0.19 4.82
C VAL A 74 -0.22 -0.74 3.63
N ILE A 75 -1.24 -1.50 3.21
CA ILE A 75 -1.15 -2.41 2.05
C ILE A 75 -0.92 -1.62 0.77
N TRP A 76 -1.62 -0.49 0.59
CA TRP A 76 -1.41 0.38 -0.56
C TRP A 76 0.00 0.97 -0.59
N TRP A 77 0.52 1.44 0.53
CA TRP A 77 1.90 1.90 0.63
C TRP A 77 2.89 0.80 0.21
N ARG A 78 2.68 -0.43 0.69
CA ARG A 78 3.50 -1.59 0.31
C ARG A 78 3.42 -1.89 -1.18
N ALA A 79 2.22 -1.91 -1.74
CA ALA A 79 2.00 -2.13 -3.16
C ALA A 79 2.71 -1.08 -4.03
N ARG A 80 2.67 0.19 -3.62
CA ARG A 80 3.40 1.27 -4.33
C ARG A 80 4.91 1.05 -4.33
N GLN A 81 5.49 0.57 -3.24
CA GLN A 81 6.92 0.25 -3.19
C GLN A 81 7.29 -0.85 -4.21
N MET A 82 6.46 -1.89 -4.29
CA MET A 82 6.64 -2.97 -5.27
C MET A 82 6.52 -2.44 -6.70
N LEU A 83 5.48 -1.67 -7.00
CA LEU A 83 5.24 -1.07 -8.32
C LEU A 83 6.36 -0.14 -8.74
N ALA A 84 6.82 0.74 -7.86
CA ALA A 84 7.93 1.66 -8.14
C ALA A 84 9.20 0.89 -8.52
N GLY A 85 9.48 -0.22 -7.83
CA GLY A 85 10.58 -1.11 -8.20
C GLY A 85 10.45 -1.69 -9.61
N GLN A 86 9.24 -2.13 -9.99
CA GLN A 86 8.98 -2.68 -11.32
C GLN A 86 9.04 -1.61 -12.42
N LEU A 87 8.48 -0.44 -12.18
CA LEU A 87 8.54 0.70 -13.12
C LEU A 87 9.98 1.10 -13.42
N LEU A 88 10.84 1.12 -12.40
CA LEU A 88 12.27 1.37 -12.56
C LEU A 88 12.98 0.28 -13.34
N ALA A 89 12.72 -0.98 -12.99
CA ALA A 89 13.35 -2.14 -13.65
C ALA A 89 12.96 -2.24 -15.14
N THR A 90 11.81 -1.68 -15.53
CA THR A 90 11.29 -1.73 -16.91
C THR A 90 11.42 -0.41 -17.66
N ALA A 91 12.19 0.55 -17.15
CA ALA A 91 12.31 1.89 -17.76
C ALA A 91 12.84 1.89 -19.21
N GLY A 92 13.58 0.86 -19.60
CA GLY A 92 14.09 0.68 -20.98
C GLY A 92 13.09 0.03 -21.93
N LEU A 93 11.93 -0.40 -21.46
CA LEU A 93 10.88 -1.01 -22.27
C LEU A 93 9.77 0.00 -22.60
N SER A 94 8.99 -0.26 -23.64
CA SER A 94 7.86 0.58 -24.05
C SER A 94 6.67 -0.26 -24.52
N GLY A 95 5.50 0.36 -24.60
CA GLY A 95 4.28 -0.28 -25.11
C GLY A 95 3.91 -1.57 -24.36
N ALA A 96 3.39 -2.54 -25.09
CA ALA A 96 2.89 -3.79 -24.53
C ALA A 96 3.95 -4.60 -23.77
N ASP A 97 5.22 -4.55 -24.19
CA ASP A 97 6.31 -5.26 -23.53
C ASP A 97 6.57 -4.71 -22.13
N ARG A 98 6.49 -3.38 -21.96
CA ARG A 98 6.61 -2.73 -20.65
C ARG A 98 5.46 -3.12 -19.73
N VAL A 99 4.23 -3.05 -20.22
CA VAL A 99 3.03 -3.46 -19.46
C VAL A 99 3.16 -4.90 -18.99
N ALA A 100 3.48 -5.81 -19.91
CA ALA A 100 3.65 -7.24 -19.61
C ALA A 100 4.76 -7.48 -18.57
N ALA A 101 5.88 -6.75 -18.66
CA ALA A 101 7.00 -6.87 -17.74
C ALA A 101 6.63 -6.35 -16.34
N VAL A 102 5.96 -5.20 -16.24
CA VAL A 102 5.49 -4.63 -14.96
C VAL A 102 4.49 -5.57 -14.29
N VAL A 103 3.49 -6.07 -15.03
CA VAL A 103 2.49 -7.01 -14.49
C VAL A 103 3.16 -8.28 -13.97
N ARG A 104 4.03 -8.89 -14.78
CA ARG A 104 4.75 -10.12 -14.42
C ARG A 104 5.64 -9.93 -13.19
N GLY A 105 6.39 -8.83 -13.16
CA GLY A 105 7.25 -8.49 -12.02
C GLY A 105 6.47 -8.21 -10.75
N THR A 106 5.32 -7.54 -10.86
CA THR A 106 4.43 -7.25 -9.72
C THR A 106 3.81 -8.54 -9.18
N LEU A 107 3.29 -9.42 -10.04
CA LEU A 107 2.76 -10.72 -9.61
C LEU A 107 3.83 -11.54 -8.88
N GLY A 108 5.05 -11.63 -9.44
CA GLY A 108 6.14 -12.32 -8.76
C GLY A 108 6.59 -11.66 -7.46
N ALA A 109 6.42 -10.35 -7.30
CA ALA A 109 6.67 -9.68 -6.02
C ALA A 109 5.58 -10.01 -4.99
N ILE A 110 4.31 -10.06 -5.40
CA ILE A 110 3.17 -10.46 -4.57
C ILE A 110 3.33 -11.91 -4.10
N GLU A 111 3.71 -12.82 -4.98
CA GLU A 111 3.95 -14.23 -4.66
C GLU A 111 5.05 -14.44 -3.60
N ARG A 112 5.99 -13.52 -3.51
CA ARG A 112 7.10 -13.58 -2.54
C ARG A 112 6.88 -12.69 -1.30
N ASP A 113 5.75 -12.01 -1.20
CA ASP A 113 5.48 -11.09 -0.09
C ASP A 113 4.97 -11.82 1.16
N ALA A 114 5.91 -12.27 2.00
CA ALA A 114 5.60 -12.98 3.23
C ALA A 114 4.61 -12.25 4.16
N PRO A 115 4.66 -10.90 4.37
CA PRO A 115 3.65 -10.18 5.14
C PRO A 115 2.23 -10.31 4.58
N LEU A 116 2.08 -10.28 3.25
CA LEU A 116 0.78 -10.46 2.61
C LEU A 116 0.24 -11.88 2.81
N HIS A 117 1.08 -12.89 2.66
CA HIS A 117 0.71 -14.28 2.92
C HIS A 117 0.29 -14.48 4.38
N SER A 118 1.07 -13.96 5.34
CA SER A 118 0.71 -14.00 6.74
C SER A 118 -0.62 -13.31 7.03
N PHE A 119 -0.90 -12.18 6.36
CA PHE A 119 -2.19 -11.48 6.50
C PHE A 119 -3.35 -12.29 5.94
N LEU A 120 -3.19 -12.92 4.77
CA LEU A 120 -4.18 -13.82 4.19
C LEU A 120 -4.48 -15.02 5.08
N ASP A 121 -3.46 -15.56 5.74
CA ASP A 121 -3.61 -16.72 6.63
C ASP A 121 -4.26 -16.36 7.98
N THR A 122 -3.91 -15.18 8.54
CA THR A 122 -4.36 -14.77 9.89
C THR A 122 -5.69 -14.03 9.90
N ASP A 123 -6.07 -13.38 8.80
CA ASP A 123 -7.30 -12.59 8.68
C ASP A 123 -7.84 -12.56 7.24
N PRO A 124 -8.20 -13.74 6.69
CA PRO A 124 -8.56 -13.89 5.28
C PRO A 124 -9.75 -13.03 4.88
N GLU A 125 -10.72 -12.88 5.77
CA GLU A 125 -11.93 -12.09 5.48
C GLU A 125 -11.62 -10.60 5.28
N THR A 126 -10.81 -10.01 6.17
CA THR A 126 -10.36 -8.62 6.03
C THR A 126 -9.45 -8.45 4.83
N ALA A 127 -8.55 -9.40 4.60
CA ALA A 127 -7.64 -9.39 3.46
C ALA A 127 -8.40 -9.39 2.14
N LEU A 128 -9.39 -10.28 1.97
CA LEU A 128 -10.22 -10.32 0.78
C LEU A 128 -11.01 -9.02 0.57
N ARG A 129 -11.61 -8.46 1.63
CA ARG A 129 -12.33 -7.18 1.52
C ARG A 129 -11.44 -6.04 1.04
N ILE A 130 -10.20 -5.96 1.54
CA ILE A 130 -9.25 -4.92 1.14
C ILE A 130 -8.76 -5.15 -0.29
N LEU A 131 -8.36 -6.38 -0.63
CA LEU A 131 -7.74 -6.67 -1.92
C LEU A 131 -8.76 -6.67 -3.09
N THR A 132 -10.02 -7.01 -2.84
CA THR A 132 -11.06 -7.11 -3.89
C THR A 132 -12.11 -6.01 -3.80
N GLY A 133 -12.13 -5.23 -2.72
CA GLY A 133 -13.12 -4.19 -2.49
C GLY A 133 -12.94 -3.00 -3.44
N THR A 134 -14.00 -2.61 -4.17
CA THR A 134 -13.98 -1.44 -5.06
C THR A 134 -13.74 -0.11 -4.34
N ARG A 135 -13.93 -0.08 -3.02
CA ARG A 135 -13.66 1.08 -2.17
C ARG A 135 -12.25 1.08 -1.57
N SER A 136 -11.49 -0.01 -1.73
CA SER A 136 -10.12 -0.11 -1.25
C SER A 136 -9.23 0.89 -1.96
N VAL A 137 -8.35 1.54 -1.20
CA VAL A 137 -7.32 2.45 -1.73
C VAL A 137 -6.33 1.65 -2.56
N ALA A 138 -5.96 0.44 -2.10
CA ALA A 138 -5.04 -0.44 -2.79
C ALA A 138 -5.58 -0.88 -4.16
N ALA A 139 -6.83 -1.33 -4.23
CA ALA A 139 -7.45 -1.77 -5.49
C ALA A 139 -7.54 -0.63 -6.51
N ARG A 140 -8.04 0.55 -6.09
CA ARG A 140 -8.14 1.72 -6.97
C ARG A 140 -6.78 2.23 -7.44
N GLY A 141 -5.79 2.22 -6.54
CA GLY A 141 -4.45 2.65 -6.86
C GLY A 141 -3.79 1.76 -7.90
N MET A 142 -3.91 0.44 -7.78
CA MET A 142 -3.41 -0.52 -8.75
C MET A 142 -4.01 -0.31 -10.14
N THR A 143 -5.35 -0.15 -10.22
CA THR A 143 -6.04 0.11 -11.49
C THR A 143 -5.48 1.36 -12.19
N ARG A 144 -5.31 2.46 -11.47
CA ARG A 144 -4.76 3.71 -12.04
C ARG A 144 -3.34 3.58 -12.54
N VAL A 145 -2.49 2.86 -11.82
CA VAL A 145 -1.11 2.62 -12.28
C VAL A 145 -1.12 1.82 -13.59
N LEU A 146 -1.95 0.78 -13.68
CA LEU A 146 -2.07 -0.01 -14.90
C LEU A 146 -2.62 0.84 -16.08
N GLU A 147 -3.63 1.66 -15.85
CA GLU A 147 -4.17 2.60 -16.85
C GLU A 147 -3.12 3.60 -17.36
N SER A 148 -2.20 4.04 -16.50
CA SER A 148 -1.14 4.97 -16.88
C SER A 148 -0.01 4.35 -17.73
N LEU A 149 0.03 3.03 -17.84
CA LEU A 149 1.05 2.30 -18.63
C LEU A 149 0.62 2.06 -20.07
N ILE A 150 -0.67 2.25 -20.37
CA ILE A 150 -1.28 2.06 -21.69
C ILE A 150 -1.25 3.37 -22.46
#